data_17a08830e1ea4283998c9b6e3787f0fa
#
_entry.id   17a08830e1ea4283998c9b6e3787f0fa
#
_cell.length_a   1.000
_cell.length_b   1.000
_cell.length_c   1.000
_cell.angle_alpha   90.00
_cell.angle_beta   90.00
_cell.angle_gamma   90.00
#
_symmetry.space_group_name_H-M   'P 1'
#
loop_
_entity.id
_entity.type
_entity.pdbx_description
1 polymer ?
#
loop_
_entity_poly.entity_id
_entity_poly.type
_entity_poly.pdbx_seq_one_letter_code
_entity_poly.pdbx_strand_id
1 'polypeptide(L)'
;MPQANPTGGANSERLENVTFPQARIDINDNFEALQTLNSGNSEPSCKAAFMQWLDTSSSPAVLKVRNAGNTSWIEVGSLSSTLYQSKGVTDIANGGTGQTTAAAGIAALLPSQSGNSGKTLTTDGSALSWALAGLGAEVSTFTSSATFTPSAARSGFLFILIGGGGASGGGQSNTDDHPPEYAFSGQGGAGATAIKFYNSTELGANASVTVGSAGSAGTGNGGGGGSSSVNPAGTGSTCTAGGGGGSSYAGPGNSTGGGSGGSCSNHLLGWNGTGGITGNSSGYTSTNEAEFTGHSYGDGGAGKAFSDSQSAGHSGGAGFAVVFQW
;
A
#
# COMPACT_ATOMS: atom_id res chain seq x y z
N MET A 1 39.95 13.45 49.35
CA MET A 1 40.53 12.15 49.65
C MET A 1 41.98 12.17 49.25
N PRO A 2 42.85 11.53 49.99
CA PRO A 2 44.26 11.51 49.67
C PRO A 2 44.48 10.74 48.35
N GLN A 3 45.36 11.26 47.53
CA GLN A 3 45.83 10.60 46.30
C GLN A 3 47.27 10.23 46.46
N ALA A 4 47.66 9.05 45.93
CA ALA A 4 49.04 8.57 46.01
C ALA A 4 50.02 9.54 45.35
N ASN A 5 51.16 9.77 45.98
CA ASN A 5 52.25 10.61 45.49
C ASN A 5 53.58 9.81 45.46
N PRO A 6 54.12 9.48 44.27
CA PRO A 6 55.30 8.64 44.18
C PRO A 6 56.61 9.34 44.53
N THR A 7 56.62 10.65 44.74
CA THR A 7 57.81 11.44 44.90
C THR A 7 58.20 11.77 46.36
N GLY A 8 57.48 11.17 47.30
CA GLY A 8 57.73 11.44 48.75
C GLY A 8 56.91 12.64 49.26
N GLY A 9 56.72 12.72 50.57
CA GLY A 9 55.82 13.69 51.21
C GLY A 9 54.53 13.09 51.65
N ALA A 10 53.57 13.91 52.12
CA ALA A 10 52.26 13.42 52.48
C ALA A 10 51.58 12.77 51.27
N ASN A 11 51.04 11.55 51.39
CA ASN A 11 50.41 10.72 50.36
C ASN A 11 51.39 10.11 49.31
N SER A 12 52.66 9.84 49.67
CA SER A 12 53.63 9.16 48.82
C SER A 12 53.29 7.67 48.67
N GLU A 13 53.33 7.13 47.45
CA GLU A 13 53.27 5.67 47.19
C GLU A 13 54.51 4.94 47.68
N ARG A 14 55.64 5.66 47.94
CA ARG A 14 56.86 5.10 48.47
C ARG A 14 56.96 5.44 49.95
N LEU A 15 57.15 4.41 50.73
CA LEU A 15 57.56 4.61 52.12
C LEU A 15 59.02 5.10 52.15
N GLU A 16 59.15 6.38 52.37
CA GLU A 16 60.52 6.96 52.58
C GLU A 16 61.02 6.71 54.00
N ASN A 17 62.22 7.14 54.33
CA ASN A 17 62.79 7.02 55.65
C ASN A 17 62.15 8.05 56.61
N VAL A 18 60.89 7.86 56.92
CA VAL A 18 60.03 8.72 57.74
C VAL A 18 59.80 8.11 59.12
N THR A 19 59.36 8.89 60.08
CA THR A 19 59.02 8.38 61.40
C THR A 19 57.89 7.33 61.33
N PHE A 20 57.89 6.36 62.23
CA PHE A 20 56.86 5.30 62.24
C PHE A 20 55.41 5.81 62.24
N PRO A 21 55.04 6.87 62.97
CA PRO A 21 53.67 7.46 62.82
C PRO A 21 53.41 7.94 61.44
N GLN A 22 54.34 8.59 60.73
CA GLN A 22 54.13 9.07 59.35
C GLN A 22 54.06 7.91 58.37
N ALA A 23 54.96 6.90 58.52
CA ALA A 23 54.88 5.69 57.68
C ALA A 23 53.50 5.00 57.73
N ARG A 24 52.86 4.97 58.90
CA ARG A 24 51.52 4.41 59.06
C ARG A 24 50.40 5.25 58.36
N ILE A 25 50.56 6.58 58.43
CA ILE A 25 49.68 7.48 57.70
C ILE A 25 49.82 7.26 56.21
N ASP A 26 51.03 7.24 55.69
CA ASP A 26 51.30 7.06 54.24
C ASP A 26 50.81 5.71 53.73
N ILE A 27 50.91 4.64 54.53
CA ILE A 27 50.35 3.32 54.18
C ILE A 27 48.82 3.39 54.10
N ASN A 28 48.15 3.99 55.07
CA ASN A 28 46.70 4.10 55.10
C ASN A 28 46.19 4.94 53.95
N ASP A 29 46.83 6.07 53.64
CA ASP A 29 46.48 6.95 52.53
C ASP A 29 46.63 6.25 51.18
N ASN A 30 47.69 5.43 51.02
CA ASN A 30 47.87 4.63 49.80
C ASN A 30 46.79 3.55 49.67
N PHE A 31 46.41 2.88 50.77
CA PHE A 31 45.30 1.93 50.74
C PHE A 31 43.97 2.61 50.41
N GLU A 32 43.69 3.79 50.95
CA GLU A 32 42.49 4.55 50.65
C GLU A 32 42.47 5.00 49.19
N ALA A 33 43.59 5.46 48.65
CA ALA A 33 43.70 5.79 47.22
C ALA A 33 43.41 4.59 46.32
N LEU A 34 43.94 3.40 46.65
CA LEU A 34 43.66 2.16 45.90
C LEU A 34 42.18 1.77 46.01
N GLN A 35 41.59 1.81 47.24
CA GLN A 35 40.17 1.48 47.43
C GLN A 35 39.20 2.39 46.68
N THR A 36 39.58 3.65 46.51
CA THR A 36 38.75 4.67 45.87
C THR A 36 39.12 4.94 44.41
N LEU A 37 39.96 4.11 43.78
CA LEU A 37 40.50 4.32 42.43
C LEU A 37 41.12 5.71 42.24
N ASN A 38 41.88 6.17 43.21
CA ASN A 38 42.46 7.53 43.24
C ASN A 38 41.41 8.64 43.07
N SER A 39 40.19 8.47 43.64
CA SER A 39 39.10 9.42 43.45
C SER A 39 39.46 10.83 43.94
N GLY A 40 39.08 11.83 43.17
CA GLY A 40 39.30 13.24 43.53
C GLY A 40 38.74 14.20 42.46
N ASN A 41 38.61 15.49 42.87
CA ASN A 41 38.16 16.55 41.97
C ASN A 41 39.30 17.19 41.17
N SER A 42 40.54 16.72 41.36
CA SER A 42 41.72 17.05 40.60
C SER A 42 42.50 15.78 40.27
N GLU A 43 43.30 15.79 39.21
CA GLU A 43 44.08 14.64 38.80
C GLU A 43 45.11 14.25 39.87
N PRO A 44 45.43 12.94 40.06
CA PRO A 44 46.47 12.47 40.94
C PRO A 44 47.79 13.15 40.65
N SER A 45 48.54 13.53 41.69
CA SER A 45 49.87 14.12 41.54
C SER A 45 50.89 13.13 40.98
N CYS A 46 50.77 11.85 41.32
CA CYS A 46 51.50 10.76 40.70
C CYS A 46 50.72 10.22 39.49
N LYS A 47 51.42 9.90 38.41
CA LYS A 47 50.81 9.40 37.18
C LYS A 47 51.65 8.27 36.64
N ALA A 48 51.02 7.11 36.48
CA ALA A 48 51.61 5.94 35.86
C ALA A 48 50.78 5.50 34.68
N ALA A 49 51.41 4.87 33.67
CA ALA A 49 50.67 4.26 32.58
C ALA A 49 49.60 3.26 33.11
N PHE A 50 48.42 3.31 32.54
CA PHE A 50 47.25 2.49 32.91
C PHE A 50 46.70 2.75 34.33
N MET A 51 47.15 3.77 35.03
CA MET A 51 46.57 4.19 36.31
C MET A 51 45.11 4.60 36.12
N GLN A 52 44.27 4.21 37.08
CA GLN A 52 42.86 4.59 37.11
C GLN A 52 42.66 5.81 38.01
N TRP A 53 41.75 6.67 37.61
CA TRP A 53 41.31 7.84 38.36
C TRP A 53 39.80 8.03 38.22
N LEU A 54 39.10 8.09 39.34
CA LEU A 54 37.72 8.49 39.39
C LEU A 54 37.64 10.01 39.58
N ASP A 55 37.42 10.74 38.52
CA ASP A 55 37.27 12.20 38.53
C ASP A 55 35.91 12.58 39.08
N THR A 56 35.90 13.18 40.26
CA THR A 56 34.67 13.65 40.94
C THR A 56 34.44 15.14 40.78
N SER A 57 35.15 15.82 39.89
CA SER A 57 34.95 17.25 39.60
C SER A 57 33.61 17.52 38.89
N SER A 58 32.99 16.51 38.28
CA SER A 58 31.70 16.55 37.63
C SER A 58 30.70 15.59 38.27
N SER A 59 29.42 15.83 38.04
CA SER A 59 28.34 14.90 38.44
C SER A 59 27.56 14.52 37.17
N PRO A 60 27.51 13.25 36.80
CA PRO A 60 28.13 12.08 37.42
C PRO A 60 29.67 12.09 37.34
N ALA A 61 30.33 11.40 38.26
CA ALA A 61 31.77 11.23 38.26
C ALA A 61 32.25 10.43 37.04
N VAL A 62 33.44 10.72 36.54
CA VAL A 62 33.99 10.11 35.32
C VAL A 62 35.16 9.20 35.66
N LEU A 63 35.07 7.92 35.28
CA LEU A 63 36.19 7.00 35.34
C LEU A 63 37.17 7.28 34.18
N LYS A 64 38.43 7.49 34.52
CA LYS A 64 39.50 7.76 33.57
C LYS A 64 40.66 6.76 33.77
N VAL A 65 41.33 6.43 32.67
CA VAL A 65 42.54 5.57 32.66
C VAL A 65 43.66 6.29 31.95
N ARG A 66 44.84 6.26 32.53
CA ARG A 66 46.05 6.84 31.92
C ARG A 66 46.46 6.03 30.70
N ASN A 67 46.80 6.67 29.58
CA ASN A 67 47.24 5.98 28.38
C ASN A 67 48.60 5.29 28.57
N ALA A 68 48.95 4.37 27.64
CA ALA A 68 50.21 3.61 27.70
C ALA A 68 51.43 4.52 27.69
N GLY A 69 51.41 5.66 27.01
CA GLY A 69 52.50 6.63 27.00
C GLY A 69 52.55 7.56 28.20
N ASN A 70 51.68 7.41 29.18
CA ASN A 70 51.58 8.26 30.37
C ASN A 70 51.46 9.77 30.06
N THR A 71 50.80 10.12 28.95
CA THR A 71 50.70 11.51 28.46
C THR A 71 49.31 12.14 28.63
N SER A 72 48.23 11.33 28.63
CA SER A 72 46.85 11.80 28.70
C SER A 72 45.94 10.83 29.44
N TRP A 73 44.82 11.34 29.95
CA TRP A 73 43.74 10.55 30.49
C TRP A 73 42.74 10.19 29.39
N ILE A 74 42.40 8.91 29.33
CA ILE A 74 41.31 8.37 28.49
C ILE A 74 40.09 8.25 29.35
N GLU A 75 38.99 8.89 28.96
CA GLU A 75 37.72 8.74 29.66
C GLU A 75 37.07 7.40 29.25
N VAL A 76 36.82 6.55 30.22
CA VAL A 76 36.22 5.22 30.05
C VAL A 76 34.69 5.32 30.06
N GLY A 77 34.17 6.10 31.02
CA GLY A 77 32.73 6.31 31.14
C GLY A 77 32.35 7.10 32.38
N SER A 78 31.10 7.48 32.52
CA SER A 78 30.57 8.16 33.69
C SER A 78 29.81 7.19 34.60
N LEU A 79 29.94 7.42 35.92
CA LEU A 79 29.27 6.64 36.96
C LEU A 79 28.07 7.43 37.48
N SER A 80 26.87 7.11 37.00
CA SER A 80 25.65 7.60 37.61
C SER A 80 25.21 6.68 38.75
N SER A 81 24.30 7.15 39.60
CA SER A 81 23.78 6.36 40.73
C SER A 81 23.05 5.07 40.29
N THR A 82 22.73 4.92 39.03
CA THR A 82 21.87 3.84 38.50
C THR A 82 22.54 3.03 37.38
N LEU A 83 23.52 3.58 36.66
CA LEU A 83 24.09 2.92 35.48
C LEU A 83 25.49 3.46 35.16
N TYR A 84 26.44 2.56 34.86
CA TYR A 84 27.67 2.91 34.20
C TYR A 84 27.43 3.23 32.73
N GLN A 85 27.81 4.43 32.30
CA GLN A 85 27.69 4.86 30.89
C GLN A 85 29.09 4.91 30.27
N SER A 86 29.39 3.99 29.36
CA SER A 86 30.63 4.03 28.59
C SER A 86 30.70 5.32 27.76
N LYS A 87 31.86 5.96 27.76
CA LYS A 87 32.11 7.12 26.90
C LYS A 87 32.54 6.66 25.51
N GLY A 88 31.78 7.08 24.52
CA GLY A 88 32.08 6.77 23.13
C GLY A 88 31.05 5.84 22.51
N VAL A 89 31.15 5.73 21.19
CA VAL A 89 30.31 4.87 20.36
C VAL A 89 30.99 3.52 20.26
N THR A 90 30.28 2.46 20.66
CA THR A 90 30.78 1.10 20.42
C THR A 90 30.55 0.75 18.94
N ASP A 91 31.62 0.41 18.22
CA ASP A 91 31.55 -0.02 16.83
C ASP A 91 30.71 -1.29 16.65
N ILE A 92 30.13 -1.46 15.46
CA ILE A 92 29.33 -2.65 15.12
C ILE A 92 30.15 -3.94 15.34
N ALA A 93 31.44 -3.93 15.00
CA ALA A 93 32.33 -5.06 15.18
C ALA A 93 32.49 -5.48 16.67
N ASN A 94 32.25 -4.59 17.61
CA ASN A 94 32.29 -4.80 19.06
C ASN A 94 30.91 -4.90 19.70
N GLY A 95 29.86 -5.14 18.89
CA GLY A 95 28.48 -5.32 19.37
C GLY A 95 27.70 -4.02 19.59
N GLY A 96 28.25 -2.87 19.23
CA GLY A 96 27.55 -1.59 19.25
C GLY A 96 26.83 -1.27 17.94
N THR A 97 26.06 -0.17 17.93
CA THR A 97 25.44 0.33 16.70
C THR A 97 26.32 1.32 15.94
N GLY A 98 27.46 1.71 16.49
CA GLY A 98 28.32 2.74 15.93
C GLY A 98 27.71 4.15 15.97
N GLN A 99 26.63 4.36 16.72
CA GLN A 99 25.86 5.61 16.71
C GLN A 99 25.60 6.16 18.11
N THR A 100 25.40 7.49 18.21
CA THR A 100 25.19 8.20 19.48
C THR A 100 23.73 8.43 19.83
N THR A 101 22.80 8.20 18.89
CA THR A 101 21.34 8.34 19.10
C THR A 101 20.61 7.07 18.74
N ALA A 102 19.47 6.83 19.38
CA ALA A 102 18.62 5.66 19.09
C ALA A 102 18.15 5.62 17.61
N ALA A 103 17.76 6.78 17.06
CA ALA A 103 17.32 6.88 15.67
C ALA A 103 18.46 6.54 14.68
N ALA A 104 19.65 7.09 14.90
CA ALA A 104 20.83 6.79 14.08
C ALA A 104 21.28 5.32 14.27
N GLY A 105 21.16 4.76 15.48
CA GLY A 105 21.45 3.35 15.76
C GLY A 105 20.54 2.41 14.97
N ILE A 106 19.24 2.65 14.96
CA ILE A 106 18.28 1.87 14.16
C ILE A 106 18.61 2.01 12.67
N ALA A 107 18.87 3.23 12.18
CA ALA A 107 19.21 3.47 10.78
C ALA A 107 20.51 2.78 10.34
N ALA A 108 21.51 2.62 11.24
CA ALA A 108 22.76 1.93 10.95
C ALA A 108 22.62 0.40 10.87
N LEU A 109 21.63 -0.16 11.54
CA LEU A 109 21.34 -1.60 11.52
C LEU A 109 20.45 -2.03 10.36
N LEU A 110 19.77 -1.09 9.70
CA LEU A 110 18.88 -1.34 8.57
C LEU A 110 19.59 -1.01 7.25
N PRO A 111 19.17 -1.63 6.13
CA PRO A 111 19.57 -1.16 4.80
C PRO A 111 19.23 0.32 4.62
N SER A 112 19.96 1.03 3.75
CA SER A 112 19.72 2.46 3.49
C SER A 112 18.24 2.76 3.28
N GLN A 113 17.71 3.73 4.02
CA GLN A 113 16.30 4.14 3.91
C GLN A 113 16.08 5.17 2.80
N SER A 114 17.15 5.77 2.26
CA SER A 114 17.07 6.77 1.19
C SER A 114 16.46 6.15 -0.07
N GLY A 115 15.43 6.80 -0.62
CA GLY A 115 14.70 6.32 -1.81
C GLY A 115 13.76 5.13 -1.55
N ASN A 116 13.52 4.77 -0.28
CA ASN A 116 12.71 3.62 0.10
C ASN A 116 11.41 4.00 0.85
N SER A 117 10.95 5.25 0.70
CA SER A 117 9.65 5.67 1.24
C SER A 117 8.52 4.80 0.70
N GLY A 118 7.62 4.34 1.57
CA GLY A 118 6.50 3.47 1.21
C GLY A 118 6.83 2.00 0.98
N LYS A 119 8.10 1.59 1.14
CA LYS A 119 8.50 0.19 1.06
C LYS A 119 8.50 -0.49 2.42
N THR A 120 8.39 -1.80 2.44
CA THR A 120 8.52 -2.66 3.62
C THR A 120 9.90 -3.29 3.69
N LEU A 121 10.39 -3.50 4.91
CA LEU A 121 11.60 -4.27 5.14
C LEU A 121 11.29 -5.76 4.96
N THR A 122 12.05 -6.42 4.11
CA THR A 122 11.93 -7.84 3.79
C THR A 122 13.25 -8.56 3.97
N THR A 123 13.22 -9.89 4.04
CA THR A 123 14.42 -10.73 4.09
C THR A 123 14.28 -11.89 3.11
N ASP A 124 15.39 -12.29 2.50
CA ASP A 124 15.53 -13.52 1.72
C ASP A 124 16.06 -14.69 2.57
N GLY A 125 16.15 -14.52 3.89
CA GLY A 125 16.75 -15.47 4.84
C GLY A 125 18.22 -15.22 5.14
N SER A 126 18.89 -14.35 4.40
CA SER A 126 20.31 -14.00 4.56
C SER A 126 20.52 -12.51 4.79
N ALA A 127 19.79 -11.66 4.07
CA ALA A 127 19.93 -10.22 4.12
C ALA A 127 18.59 -9.52 4.28
N LEU A 128 18.62 -8.31 4.84
CA LEU A 128 17.48 -7.39 4.87
C LEU A 128 17.53 -6.49 3.64
N SER A 129 16.39 -6.27 3.01
CA SER A 129 16.22 -5.39 1.86
C SER A 129 14.88 -4.65 1.91
N TRP A 130 14.79 -3.54 1.18
CA TRP A 130 13.52 -2.83 1.01
C TRP A 130 12.81 -3.35 -0.24
N ALA A 131 11.63 -3.92 -0.07
CA ALA A 131 10.75 -4.28 -1.17
C ALA A 131 9.51 -3.38 -1.16
N LEU A 132 8.84 -3.28 -2.29
CA LEU A 132 7.53 -2.66 -2.32
C LEU A 132 6.66 -3.33 -1.26
N ALA A 133 5.89 -2.54 -0.50
CA ALA A 133 4.96 -3.05 0.49
C ALA A 133 4.18 -4.20 -0.13
N GLY A 134 4.44 -5.43 0.36
CA GLY A 134 4.04 -6.64 -0.31
C GLY A 134 2.56 -6.66 -0.59
N LEU A 135 2.22 -7.06 -1.80
CA LEU A 135 0.95 -7.66 -2.20
C LEU A 135 -0.36 -6.91 -1.88
N GLY A 136 -0.32 -5.64 -1.48
CA GLY A 136 -1.47 -4.79 -1.66
C GLY A 136 -1.66 -4.59 -3.16
N ALA A 137 -2.50 -5.40 -3.80
CA ALA A 137 -2.94 -5.08 -5.14
C ALA A 137 -3.54 -3.68 -5.07
N GLU A 138 -2.92 -2.72 -5.75
CA GLU A 138 -3.52 -1.41 -5.92
C GLU A 138 -4.69 -1.57 -6.89
N VAL A 139 -5.84 -1.05 -6.50
CA VAL A 139 -7.06 -1.20 -7.28
C VAL A 139 -7.46 0.15 -7.86
N SER A 140 -7.65 0.20 -9.17
CA SER A 140 -8.20 1.36 -9.86
C SER A 140 -9.50 0.98 -10.55
N THR A 141 -10.54 1.80 -10.38
CA THR A 141 -11.87 1.58 -10.96
C THR A 141 -12.19 2.66 -11.98
N PHE A 142 -12.87 2.29 -13.06
CA PHE A 142 -13.25 3.17 -14.16
C PHE A 142 -14.74 3.08 -14.42
N THR A 143 -15.45 4.17 -14.19
CA THR A 143 -16.85 4.38 -14.56
C THR A 143 -16.99 5.28 -15.79
N SER A 144 -15.87 5.79 -16.30
CA SER A 144 -15.74 6.56 -17.54
C SER A 144 -14.42 6.22 -18.21
N SER A 145 -14.31 6.44 -19.50
CA SER A 145 -13.09 6.17 -20.26
C SER A 145 -11.94 7.06 -19.79
N ALA A 146 -10.75 6.47 -19.58
CA ALA A 146 -9.55 7.17 -19.11
C ALA A 146 -8.29 6.41 -19.51
N THR A 147 -7.15 7.05 -19.33
CA THR A 147 -5.85 6.38 -19.46
C THR A 147 -5.44 5.81 -18.10
N PHE A 148 -5.13 4.52 -18.05
CA PHE A 148 -4.49 3.87 -16.93
C PHE A 148 -2.97 3.98 -17.08
N THR A 149 -2.32 4.49 -16.04
CA THR A 149 -0.84 4.52 -15.94
C THR A 149 -0.43 3.65 -14.78
N PRO A 150 0.38 2.61 -15.01
CA PRO A 150 0.88 1.73 -13.95
C PRO A 150 1.65 2.51 -12.88
N SER A 151 1.50 2.13 -11.62
CA SER A 151 2.38 2.60 -10.56
C SER A 151 3.80 2.05 -10.75
N ALA A 152 4.81 2.81 -10.34
CA ALA A 152 6.21 2.43 -10.51
C ALA A 152 6.51 1.04 -9.90
N ALA A 153 7.29 0.25 -10.62
CA ALA A 153 7.74 -1.10 -10.24
C ALA A 153 6.63 -2.16 -10.11
N ARG A 154 5.44 -1.92 -10.65
CA ARG A 154 4.41 -2.95 -10.80
C ARG A 154 4.69 -3.77 -12.07
N SER A 155 4.40 -5.07 -12.02
CA SER A 155 4.71 -5.99 -13.13
C SER A 155 3.55 -6.87 -13.58
N GLY A 156 2.51 -6.97 -12.77
CA GLY A 156 1.30 -7.73 -13.04
C GLY A 156 0.05 -6.85 -13.00
N PHE A 157 -0.84 -7.02 -14.00
CA PHE A 157 -2.04 -6.21 -14.18
C PHE A 157 -3.21 -7.09 -14.58
N LEU A 158 -4.20 -7.20 -13.70
CA LEU A 158 -5.43 -7.94 -13.97
C LEU A 158 -6.56 -6.94 -14.24
N PHE A 159 -7.07 -6.94 -15.46
CA PHE A 159 -8.23 -6.15 -15.84
C PHE A 159 -9.50 -7.02 -15.84
N ILE A 160 -10.56 -6.47 -15.27
CA ILE A 160 -11.93 -7.00 -15.37
C ILE A 160 -12.77 -5.93 -16.05
N LEU A 161 -13.38 -6.27 -17.18
CA LEU A 161 -14.14 -5.37 -18.02
C LEU A 161 -15.58 -5.87 -18.12
N ILE A 162 -16.55 -4.95 -18.05
CA ILE A 162 -17.97 -5.22 -18.27
C ILE A 162 -18.46 -4.26 -19.34
N GLY A 163 -19.03 -4.76 -20.42
CA GLY A 163 -19.64 -3.98 -21.49
C GLY A 163 -20.96 -3.35 -21.03
N GLY A 164 -21.41 -2.28 -21.67
CA GLY A 164 -22.72 -1.68 -21.38
C GLY A 164 -23.87 -2.57 -21.85
N GLY A 165 -24.97 -2.56 -21.11
CA GLY A 165 -26.21 -3.25 -21.51
C GLY A 165 -27.00 -2.48 -22.56
N GLY A 166 -27.73 -3.17 -23.44
CA GLY A 166 -28.65 -2.61 -24.40
C GLY A 166 -29.96 -2.12 -23.76
N ALA A 167 -30.62 -1.20 -24.36
CA ALA A 167 -31.94 -0.70 -23.93
C ALA A 167 -33.08 -1.56 -24.47
N SER A 168 -34.21 -1.57 -23.77
CA SER A 168 -35.46 -2.06 -24.36
C SER A 168 -36.03 -1.06 -25.40
N GLY A 169 -36.75 -1.56 -26.39
CA GLY A 169 -37.48 -0.73 -27.34
C GLY A 169 -38.66 -0.02 -26.68
N GLY A 170 -39.06 1.08 -27.28
CA GLY A 170 -40.33 1.71 -27.00
C GLY A 170 -41.52 0.97 -27.62
N GLY A 171 -42.74 1.44 -27.39
CA GLY A 171 -43.90 0.86 -27.99
C GLY A 171 -45.18 1.64 -27.78
N GLN A 172 -46.25 1.17 -28.40
CA GLN A 172 -47.61 1.70 -28.31
C GLN A 172 -48.62 0.57 -28.51
N SER A 173 -49.60 0.47 -27.65
CA SER A 173 -50.77 -0.41 -27.81
C SER A 173 -51.90 0.36 -28.49
N ASN A 174 -52.91 -0.36 -29.00
CA ASN A 174 -54.16 0.20 -29.40
C ASN A 174 -55.29 -0.50 -28.62
N THR A 175 -55.79 0.15 -27.58
CA THR A 175 -56.87 -0.40 -26.73
C THR A 175 -58.25 0.01 -27.15
N ASP A 176 -58.37 0.93 -28.10
CA ASP A 176 -59.66 1.35 -28.65
C ASP A 176 -60.22 0.33 -29.66
N ASP A 177 -59.37 -0.56 -30.19
CA ASP A 177 -59.79 -1.65 -31.04
C ASP A 177 -60.52 -2.78 -30.27
N HIS A 178 -61.43 -3.46 -30.96
CA HIS A 178 -62.12 -4.61 -30.39
C HIS A 178 -61.92 -5.86 -31.25
N PRO A 179 -61.03 -6.80 -30.82
CA PRO A 179 -60.32 -6.88 -29.50
C PRO A 179 -59.16 -5.88 -29.38
N PRO A 180 -58.84 -5.42 -28.17
CA PRO A 180 -57.69 -4.56 -27.91
C PRO A 180 -56.30 -5.19 -28.34
N GLU A 181 -55.45 -4.39 -28.98
CA GLU A 181 -54.12 -4.82 -29.41
C GLU A 181 -53.06 -4.30 -28.46
N TYR A 182 -52.47 -5.19 -27.64
CA TYR A 182 -51.43 -4.86 -26.70
C TYR A 182 -50.03 -5.00 -27.32
N ALA A 183 -49.11 -4.10 -26.96
CA ALA A 183 -47.71 -4.13 -27.38
C ALA A 183 -46.81 -4.46 -26.20
N PHE A 184 -45.80 -5.31 -26.44
CA PHE A 184 -44.82 -5.74 -25.43
C PHE A 184 -43.42 -5.70 -26.02
N SER A 185 -42.51 -4.84 -25.51
CA SER A 185 -41.11 -4.87 -25.93
C SER A 185 -40.34 -5.92 -25.17
N GLY A 186 -39.39 -6.54 -25.85
CA GLY A 186 -38.38 -7.40 -25.21
C GLY A 186 -37.38 -6.60 -24.37
N GLN A 187 -36.64 -7.32 -23.54
CA GLN A 187 -35.53 -6.74 -22.79
C GLN A 187 -34.34 -6.44 -23.71
N GLY A 188 -33.53 -5.42 -23.38
CA GLY A 188 -32.20 -5.27 -23.96
C GLY A 188 -31.28 -6.43 -23.56
N GLY A 189 -30.24 -6.71 -24.33
CA GLY A 189 -29.22 -7.71 -24.02
C GLY A 189 -28.24 -7.18 -22.98
N ALA A 190 -27.70 -8.06 -22.15
CA ALA A 190 -26.63 -7.71 -21.23
C ALA A 190 -25.26 -7.54 -21.94
N GLY A 191 -24.38 -6.70 -21.40
CA GLY A 191 -22.99 -6.60 -21.83
C GLY A 191 -22.18 -7.85 -21.44
N ALA A 192 -21.10 -8.11 -22.16
CA ALA A 192 -20.16 -9.18 -21.86
C ALA A 192 -19.25 -8.82 -20.69
N THR A 193 -18.66 -9.84 -20.06
CA THR A 193 -17.59 -9.68 -19.08
C THR A 193 -16.31 -10.30 -19.63
N ALA A 194 -15.18 -9.59 -19.56
CA ALA A 194 -13.87 -10.09 -19.96
C ALA A 194 -12.84 -9.84 -18.87
N ILE A 195 -12.00 -10.85 -18.61
CA ILE A 195 -10.88 -10.79 -17.67
C ILE A 195 -9.59 -11.03 -18.47
N LYS A 196 -8.63 -10.13 -18.32
CA LYS A 196 -7.33 -10.21 -18.99
C LYS A 196 -6.21 -9.86 -18.03
N PHE A 197 -5.17 -10.68 -18.07
CA PHE A 197 -3.90 -10.40 -17.43
C PHE A 197 -2.90 -9.85 -18.45
N TYR A 198 -2.13 -8.84 -18.05
CA TYR A 198 -0.98 -8.31 -18.78
C TYR A 198 0.24 -8.26 -17.85
N ASN A 199 1.40 -8.59 -18.37
CA ASN A 199 2.66 -8.26 -17.74
C ASN A 199 3.10 -6.83 -18.15
N SER A 200 4.21 -6.33 -17.57
CA SER A 200 4.69 -4.97 -17.84
C SER A 200 5.07 -4.73 -19.31
N THR A 201 5.59 -5.75 -20.02
CA THR A 201 5.95 -5.64 -21.44
C THR A 201 4.70 -5.59 -22.32
N GLU A 202 3.71 -6.39 -21.99
CA GLU A 202 2.43 -6.42 -22.73
C GLU A 202 1.63 -5.14 -22.52
N LEU A 203 1.59 -4.61 -21.28
CA LEU A 203 0.87 -3.39 -20.98
C LEU A 203 1.60 -2.14 -21.51
N GLY A 204 2.92 -2.09 -21.37
CA GLY A 204 3.74 -0.93 -21.70
C GLY A 204 3.60 0.21 -20.68
N ALA A 205 3.89 1.44 -21.10
CA ALA A 205 3.91 2.62 -20.23
C ALA A 205 2.50 3.01 -19.73
N ASN A 206 1.46 2.68 -20.46
CA ASN A 206 0.07 2.98 -20.11
C ASN A 206 -0.90 2.09 -20.91
N ALA A 207 -2.20 2.19 -20.61
CA ALA A 207 -3.25 1.58 -21.40
C ALA A 207 -4.45 2.53 -21.50
N SER A 208 -5.07 2.60 -22.69
CA SER A 208 -6.34 3.29 -22.87
C SER A 208 -7.47 2.39 -22.40
N VAL A 209 -8.19 2.79 -21.37
CA VAL A 209 -9.36 2.10 -20.84
C VAL A 209 -10.59 2.79 -21.37
N THR A 210 -11.40 2.08 -22.15
CA THR A 210 -12.70 2.55 -22.62
C THR A 210 -13.78 1.90 -21.76
N VAL A 211 -14.73 2.68 -21.29
CA VAL A 211 -15.91 2.20 -20.56
C VAL A 211 -17.14 2.37 -21.46
N GLY A 212 -17.84 1.27 -21.70
CA GLY A 212 -18.99 1.23 -22.57
C GLY A 212 -20.15 2.05 -22.01
N SER A 213 -20.83 2.83 -22.87
CA SER A 213 -22.06 3.55 -22.52
C SER A 213 -23.21 2.58 -22.32
N ALA A 214 -24.17 2.99 -21.53
CA ALA A 214 -25.47 2.33 -21.48
C ALA A 214 -26.18 2.48 -22.83
N GLY A 215 -27.00 1.50 -23.22
CA GLY A 215 -27.93 1.62 -24.30
C GLY A 215 -29.01 2.66 -23.96
N SER A 216 -29.33 3.56 -24.89
CA SER A 216 -30.31 4.61 -24.73
C SER A 216 -31.71 4.12 -25.05
N ALA A 217 -32.65 4.37 -24.14
CA ALA A 217 -34.07 4.19 -24.38
C ALA A 217 -34.63 5.30 -25.27
N GLY A 218 -35.63 4.97 -26.03
CA GLY A 218 -36.36 5.90 -26.90
C GLY A 218 -37.72 5.36 -27.23
N THR A 219 -38.55 6.14 -27.97
CA THR A 219 -39.89 5.73 -28.45
C THR A 219 -39.81 4.80 -29.67
N GLY A 220 -38.61 4.56 -30.22
CA GLY A 220 -38.34 3.59 -31.28
C GLY A 220 -37.63 2.35 -30.76
N ASN A 221 -36.72 1.78 -31.55
CA ASN A 221 -35.88 0.68 -31.12
C ASN A 221 -34.96 1.12 -29.97
N GLY A 222 -34.69 0.26 -29.03
CA GLY A 222 -33.70 0.45 -28.00
C GLY A 222 -32.27 0.50 -28.59
N GLY A 223 -31.43 1.38 -28.07
CA GLY A 223 -30.04 1.47 -28.47
C GLY A 223 -29.19 0.32 -27.87
N GLY A 224 -28.17 -0.11 -28.57
CA GLY A 224 -27.19 -1.03 -28.03
C GLY A 224 -26.27 -0.37 -26.98
N GLY A 225 -25.79 -1.11 -26.02
CA GLY A 225 -24.75 -0.69 -25.11
C GLY A 225 -23.37 -0.61 -25.80
N GLY A 226 -22.50 0.22 -25.28
CA GLY A 226 -21.09 0.34 -25.75
C GLY A 226 -20.20 -0.77 -25.23
N SER A 227 -19.10 -1.05 -25.92
CA SER A 227 -18.09 -1.99 -25.48
C SER A 227 -17.13 -1.34 -24.47
N SER A 228 -16.76 -2.07 -23.44
CA SER A 228 -15.63 -1.73 -22.58
C SER A 228 -14.35 -2.43 -23.08
N SER A 229 -13.24 -1.73 -23.09
CA SER A 229 -11.97 -2.31 -23.57
C SER A 229 -10.76 -1.76 -22.85
N VAL A 230 -9.68 -2.54 -22.86
CA VAL A 230 -8.35 -2.08 -22.53
C VAL A 230 -7.43 -2.25 -23.73
N ASN A 231 -6.82 -1.14 -24.16
CA ASN A 231 -5.85 -1.11 -25.25
C ASN A 231 -4.49 -0.72 -24.71
N PRO A 232 -3.56 -1.71 -24.52
CA PRO A 232 -2.23 -1.46 -23.97
C PRO A 232 -1.34 -0.73 -24.98
N ALA A 233 -0.41 0.09 -24.48
CA ALA A 233 0.62 0.73 -25.31
C ALA A 233 1.80 -0.21 -25.63
N GLY A 234 1.90 -1.35 -24.95
CA GLY A 234 2.93 -2.36 -25.15
C GLY A 234 2.59 -3.38 -26.22
N THR A 235 3.12 -4.59 -26.09
CA THR A 235 2.96 -5.66 -27.08
C THR A 235 1.68 -6.47 -26.93
N GLY A 236 0.90 -6.20 -25.87
CA GLY A 236 -0.33 -6.92 -25.59
C GLY A 236 -1.46 -6.57 -26.57
N SER A 237 -2.34 -7.52 -26.82
CA SER A 237 -3.53 -7.29 -27.65
C SER A 237 -4.66 -6.65 -26.86
N THR A 238 -5.45 -5.78 -27.53
CA THR A 238 -6.65 -5.16 -26.95
C THR A 238 -7.62 -6.24 -26.46
N CYS A 239 -8.05 -6.14 -25.20
CA CYS A 239 -9.12 -6.97 -24.65
C CYS A 239 -10.43 -6.19 -24.67
N THR A 240 -11.53 -6.82 -25.07
CA THR A 240 -12.82 -6.18 -25.22
C THR A 240 -13.93 -7.01 -24.60
N ALA A 241 -14.79 -6.34 -23.81
CA ALA A 241 -16.09 -6.81 -23.37
C ALA A 241 -17.18 -6.05 -24.15
N GLY A 242 -17.84 -6.73 -25.07
CA GLY A 242 -18.84 -6.13 -25.96
C GLY A 242 -20.08 -5.69 -25.23
N GLY A 243 -20.74 -4.66 -25.73
CA GLY A 243 -22.05 -4.22 -25.23
C GLY A 243 -23.20 -5.11 -25.69
N GLY A 244 -24.29 -5.12 -24.93
CA GLY A 244 -25.54 -5.81 -25.30
C GLY A 244 -26.32 -5.06 -26.37
N GLY A 245 -27.04 -5.79 -27.20
CA GLY A 245 -27.93 -5.22 -28.22
C GLY A 245 -29.24 -4.65 -27.62
N GLY A 246 -29.80 -3.65 -28.26
CA GLY A 246 -31.16 -3.16 -27.92
C GLY A 246 -32.22 -4.06 -28.47
N SER A 247 -33.45 -4.03 -27.89
CA SER A 247 -34.62 -4.70 -28.49
C SER A 247 -35.38 -3.78 -29.44
N SER A 248 -36.28 -4.36 -30.25
CA SER A 248 -37.03 -3.63 -31.24
C SER A 248 -38.23 -2.91 -30.61
N TYR A 249 -38.74 -1.89 -31.34
CA TYR A 249 -40.00 -1.23 -31.06
C TYR A 249 -41.17 -2.22 -31.17
N ALA A 250 -42.13 -2.14 -30.25
CA ALA A 250 -43.36 -2.93 -30.27
C ALA A 250 -44.55 -2.07 -30.71
N GLY A 251 -45.12 -2.38 -31.87
CA GLY A 251 -46.39 -1.80 -32.33
C GLY A 251 -47.62 -2.53 -31.77
N PRO A 252 -48.86 -1.99 -32.02
CA PRO A 252 -50.08 -2.62 -31.58
C PRO A 252 -50.17 -4.10 -32.00
N GLY A 253 -50.56 -4.95 -31.07
CA GLY A 253 -50.72 -6.40 -31.30
C GLY A 253 -49.39 -7.17 -31.38
N ASN A 254 -48.26 -6.51 -31.26
CA ASN A 254 -46.93 -7.12 -31.43
C ASN A 254 -46.17 -7.31 -30.12
N SER A 255 -45.43 -8.41 -30.09
CA SER A 255 -44.38 -8.68 -29.10
C SER A 255 -43.04 -8.73 -29.81
N THR A 256 -41.98 -8.15 -29.22
CA THR A 256 -40.67 -8.10 -29.86
C THR A 256 -39.66 -8.95 -29.12
N GLY A 257 -38.69 -9.48 -29.88
CA GLY A 257 -37.55 -10.23 -29.33
C GLY A 257 -36.64 -9.38 -28.44
N GLY A 258 -36.01 -10.01 -27.49
CA GLY A 258 -34.96 -9.37 -26.69
C GLY A 258 -33.73 -9.02 -27.51
N GLY A 259 -32.94 -8.08 -27.03
CA GLY A 259 -31.65 -7.71 -27.62
C GLY A 259 -30.63 -8.84 -27.48
N SER A 260 -29.64 -8.90 -28.38
CA SER A 260 -28.53 -9.87 -28.31
C SER A 260 -27.61 -9.55 -27.13
N GLY A 261 -27.05 -10.57 -26.48
CA GLY A 261 -25.99 -10.38 -25.51
C GLY A 261 -24.67 -9.91 -26.14
N GLY A 262 -23.86 -9.17 -25.42
CA GLY A 262 -22.54 -8.77 -25.82
C GLY A 262 -21.58 -9.96 -25.95
N SER A 263 -20.53 -9.84 -26.75
CA SER A 263 -19.47 -10.84 -26.90
C SER A 263 -18.12 -10.30 -26.44
N CYS A 264 -17.23 -11.18 -25.95
CA CYS A 264 -15.89 -10.80 -25.51
C CYS A 264 -14.82 -11.31 -26.45
N SER A 265 -13.65 -10.62 -26.49
CA SER A 265 -12.51 -10.99 -27.31
C SER A 265 -11.19 -10.76 -26.60
N ASN A 266 -10.14 -11.54 -26.98
CA ASN A 266 -8.77 -11.46 -26.47
C ASN A 266 -8.65 -11.50 -24.94
N HIS A 267 -9.49 -12.27 -24.28
CA HIS A 267 -9.57 -12.45 -22.84
C HIS A 267 -8.86 -13.73 -22.37
N LEU A 268 -8.50 -13.77 -21.09
CA LEU A 268 -8.08 -14.99 -20.40
C LEU A 268 -9.31 -15.81 -19.98
N LEU A 269 -10.27 -15.12 -19.37
CA LEU A 269 -11.58 -15.63 -19.03
C LEU A 269 -12.62 -14.62 -19.51
N GLY A 270 -13.74 -15.11 -20.05
CA GLY A 270 -14.80 -14.22 -20.52
C GLY A 270 -16.14 -14.92 -20.61
N TRP A 271 -17.18 -14.13 -20.38
CA TRP A 271 -18.57 -14.56 -20.49
C TRP A 271 -19.28 -13.61 -21.43
N ASN A 272 -19.93 -14.15 -22.44
CA ASN A 272 -20.83 -13.37 -23.26
C ASN A 272 -22.04 -12.91 -22.42
N GLY A 273 -22.51 -11.73 -22.69
CA GLY A 273 -23.74 -11.24 -22.10
C GLY A 273 -24.91 -12.14 -22.45
N THR A 274 -25.89 -12.25 -21.58
CA THR A 274 -27.15 -12.95 -21.88
C THR A 274 -28.02 -12.12 -22.84
N GLY A 275 -28.70 -12.77 -23.80
CA GLY A 275 -29.70 -12.12 -24.59
C GLY A 275 -30.93 -11.73 -23.72
N GLY A 276 -31.57 -10.62 -24.06
CA GLY A 276 -32.81 -10.21 -23.41
C GLY A 276 -33.96 -11.19 -23.75
N ILE A 277 -34.93 -11.30 -22.84
CA ILE A 277 -36.13 -12.10 -23.06
C ILE A 277 -37.12 -11.40 -24.01
N THR A 278 -37.85 -12.21 -24.77
CA THR A 278 -38.95 -11.74 -25.64
C THR A 278 -40.07 -11.17 -24.78
N GLY A 279 -40.64 -10.02 -25.19
CA GLY A 279 -41.86 -9.50 -24.61
C GLY A 279 -43.03 -10.47 -24.91
N ASN A 280 -43.85 -10.80 -23.92
CA ASN A 280 -45.06 -11.56 -24.11
C ASN A 280 -46.13 -11.13 -23.10
N SER A 281 -47.40 -11.41 -23.46
CA SER A 281 -48.56 -11.07 -22.63
C SER A 281 -48.66 -11.87 -21.34
N SER A 282 -47.93 -12.96 -21.22
CA SER A 282 -48.04 -13.88 -20.04
C SER A 282 -47.24 -13.43 -18.83
N GLY A 283 -46.32 -12.48 -18.97
CA GLY A 283 -45.43 -12.00 -17.90
C GLY A 283 -45.76 -10.60 -17.37
N TYR A 284 -46.60 -9.84 -18.06
CA TYR A 284 -46.93 -8.46 -17.69
C TYR A 284 -48.38 -8.36 -17.28
N THR A 285 -48.72 -8.49 -16.03
CA THR A 285 -49.96 -8.00 -15.48
C THR A 285 -49.83 -6.49 -15.29
N SER A 286 -50.86 -5.72 -15.62
CA SER A 286 -50.91 -4.27 -15.53
C SER A 286 -50.65 -3.67 -14.14
N THR A 287 -50.31 -4.48 -13.17
CA THR A 287 -50.01 -4.12 -11.79
C THR A 287 -48.55 -4.33 -11.41
N ASN A 288 -47.70 -4.88 -12.30
CA ASN A 288 -46.29 -5.08 -12.04
C ASN A 288 -45.45 -4.11 -12.89
N GLU A 289 -45.58 -2.81 -12.63
CA GLU A 289 -44.47 -1.90 -12.75
C GLU A 289 -43.46 -2.24 -11.63
N ALA A 290 -42.86 -3.42 -11.70
CA ALA A 290 -41.64 -3.68 -10.96
C ALA A 290 -40.56 -2.86 -11.64
N GLU A 291 -40.50 -1.60 -11.26
CA GLU A 291 -39.37 -0.75 -11.45
C GLU A 291 -38.18 -1.46 -10.79
N PHE A 292 -37.40 -2.20 -11.57
CA PHE A 292 -36.04 -2.61 -11.13
C PHE A 292 -35.20 -1.33 -11.06
N THR A 293 -35.39 -0.57 -9.99
CA THR A 293 -34.57 0.58 -9.62
C THR A 293 -33.25 0.06 -9.10
N GLY A 294 -32.35 -0.26 -9.98
CA GLY A 294 -31.03 -0.74 -9.66
C GLY A 294 -30.37 -1.40 -10.85
N HIS A 295 -30.04 -0.61 -11.87
CA HIS A 295 -29.24 -1.13 -12.97
C HIS A 295 -27.83 -1.44 -12.47
N SER A 296 -27.52 -2.73 -12.35
CA SER A 296 -26.14 -3.17 -12.20
C SER A 296 -25.38 -2.88 -13.49
N TYR A 297 -24.05 -2.77 -13.40
CA TYR A 297 -23.20 -2.57 -14.58
C TYR A 297 -23.47 -3.68 -15.63
N GLY A 298 -23.65 -3.27 -16.88
CA GLY A 298 -23.81 -4.17 -18.01
C GLY A 298 -25.20 -4.80 -18.17
N ASP A 299 -26.16 -4.54 -17.28
CA ASP A 299 -27.50 -5.10 -17.40
C ASP A 299 -28.26 -4.54 -18.60
N GLY A 300 -29.05 -5.39 -19.26
CA GLY A 300 -29.98 -4.96 -20.30
C GLY A 300 -31.19 -4.23 -19.71
N GLY A 301 -31.71 -3.26 -20.43
CA GLY A 301 -32.93 -2.55 -20.03
C GLY A 301 -34.14 -3.50 -19.95
N ALA A 302 -34.95 -3.37 -18.89
CA ALA A 302 -36.13 -4.20 -18.68
C ALA A 302 -37.14 -4.04 -19.82
N GLY A 303 -37.82 -5.12 -20.19
CA GLY A 303 -38.95 -5.08 -21.13
C GLY A 303 -40.13 -4.31 -20.54
N LYS A 304 -41.05 -3.83 -21.40
CA LYS A 304 -42.18 -2.99 -21.00
C LYS A 304 -43.46 -3.35 -21.73
N ALA A 305 -44.59 -3.28 -21.02
CA ALA A 305 -45.93 -3.22 -21.62
C ALA A 305 -46.30 -1.75 -21.87
N PHE A 306 -47.03 -1.48 -22.90
CA PHE A 306 -47.38 -0.12 -23.35
C PHE A 306 -48.88 0.13 -23.31
N SER A 307 -49.26 1.40 -23.12
CA SER A 307 -50.61 1.94 -23.23
C SER A 307 -50.83 2.52 -24.63
N ASP A 308 -52.00 3.14 -24.87
CA ASP A 308 -52.39 3.74 -26.15
C ASP A 308 -51.48 4.87 -26.60
N SER A 309 -50.74 5.49 -25.68
CA SER A 309 -49.74 6.50 -26.04
C SER A 309 -48.37 5.87 -26.25
N GLN A 310 -47.70 6.33 -27.29
CA GLN A 310 -46.29 5.93 -27.52
C GLN A 310 -45.42 6.31 -26.35
N SER A 311 -44.65 5.37 -25.83
CA SER A 311 -43.71 5.63 -24.74
C SER A 311 -42.37 4.97 -24.98
N ALA A 312 -41.33 5.50 -24.29
CA ALA A 312 -39.99 4.99 -24.35
C ALA A 312 -39.83 3.68 -23.56
N GLY A 313 -38.89 2.84 -23.99
CA GLY A 313 -38.44 1.69 -23.24
C GLY A 313 -37.56 2.08 -22.04
N HIS A 314 -36.79 1.14 -21.51
CA HIS A 314 -35.86 1.34 -20.41
C HIS A 314 -34.39 1.29 -20.90
N SER A 315 -33.57 2.19 -20.37
CA SER A 315 -32.12 2.21 -20.67
C SER A 315 -31.43 0.97 -20.10
N GLY A 316 -30.34 0.55 -20.74
CA GLY A 316 -29.45 -0.44 -20.19
C GLY A 316 -28.53 0.14 -19.09
N GLY A 317 -27.74 -0.70 -18.44
CA GLY A 317 -26.69 -0.33 -17.50
C GLY A 317 -25.43 0.11 -18.23
N ALA A 318 -24.67 1.03 -17.65
CA ALA A 318 -23.32 1.40 -18.15
C ALA A 318 -22.34 0.24 -18.00
N GLY A 319 -21.25 0.27 -18.78
CA GLY A 319 -20.10 -0.61 -18.59
C GLY A 319 -19.27 -0.23 -17.37
N PHE A 320 -18.26 -1.05 -17.09
CA PHE A 320 -17.35 -0.87 -15.98
C PHE A 320 -15.99 -1.48 -16.29
N ALA A 321 -14.94 -0.93 -15.70
CA ALA A 321 -13.62 -1.56 -15.71
C ALA A 321 -12.93 -1.42 -14.35
N VAL A 322 -12.21 -2.45 -13.95
CA VAL A 322 -11.34 -2.43 -12.77
C VAL A 322 -10.01 -3.07 -13.12
N VAL A 323 -8.92 -2.51 -12.58
CA VAL A 323 -7.59 -3.09 -12.67
C VAL A 323 -7.00 -3.28 -11.28
N PHE A 324 -6.40 -4.43 -11.08
CA PHE A 324 -5.55 -4.78 -9.95
C PHE A 324 -4.12 -4.80 -10.46
N GLN A 325 -3.19 -4.11 -9.78
CA GLN A 325 -1.77 -4.09 -10.12
C GLN A 325 -0.90 -4.47 -8.92
N TRP A 326 0.15 -5.27 -9.12
CA TRP A 326 1.06 -5.74 -8.07
C TRP A 326 2.52 -5.88 -8.53
#